data_3a15ce19034fb1735323461486d6e0ca
#
_entry.id   3a15ce19034fb1735323461486d6e0ca
#
_cell.length_a   1.000
_cell.length_b   1.000
_cell.length_c   1.000
_cell.angle_alpha   90.00
_cell.angle_beta   90.00
_cell.angle_gamma   90.00
#
_symmetry.space_group_name_H-M   'P 1'
#
loop_
_entity.id
_entity.type
_entity.pdbx_description
1 polymer ?
#
loop_
_entity_poly.entity_id
_entity_poly.type
_entity_poly.pdbx_seq_one_letter_code
_entity_poly.pdbx_strand_id
1 'polypeptide(L)'
;MNQSMDPKQEQRVWSRVMSAQAVRCTQEPEVCRRLEQKDIPVFDESAAMELYAAQCSAAMTYRCLAEMARGCARQALVRLAESRRCDGKRLSALYFVMTGLKACPERPKPPCVSCLNEALRQAYREERCTAELYSRYAANAGEYACTLEQLGENACKRAQELLNILQISL
;
A
#
# COMPACT_ATOMS: atom_id res chain seq x y z
N MET A 1 8.70 22.92 4.59
CA MET A 1 8.75 23.16 3.14
C MET A 1 8.61 21.80 2.45
N ASN A 2 7.41 21.47 1.96
CA ASN A 2 7.16 20.26 1.20
C ASN A 2 7.68 20.49 -0.23
N GLN A 3 8.82 19.94 -0.56
CA GLN A 3 9.22 19.84 -1.96
C GLN A 3 8.40 18.69 -2.59
N SER A 4 7.31 19.05 -3.24
CA SER A 4 6.64 18.20 -4.19
C SER A 4 7.63 17.92 -5.32
N MET A 5 7.97 16.64 -5.51
CA MET A 5 8.87 16.23 -6.59
C MET A 5 8.22 16.53 -7.93
N ASP A 6 8.98 17.12 -8.87
CA ASP A 6 8.53 17.40 -10.24
C ASP A 6 8.09 16.08 -10.90
N PRO A 7 6.89 16.01 -11.52
CA PRO A 7 6.39 14.82 -12.24
C PRO A 7 7.39 14.25 -13.26
N LYS A 8 8.21 15.12 -13.89
CA LYS A 8 9.29 14.70 -14.80
C LYS A 8 10.43 13.98 -14.07
N GLN A 9 10.70 14.35 -12.82
CA GLN A 9 11.72 13.71 -12.01
C GLN A 9 11.24 12.34 -11.51
N GLU A 10 9.98 12.23 -11.12
CA GLU A 10 9.31 10.97 -10.79
C GLU A 10 9.38 10.01 -11.98
N GLN A 11 9.07 10.48 -13.17
CA GLN A 11 9.10 9.67 -14.40
C GLN A 11 10.51 9.20 -14.79
N ARG A 12 11.54 10.03 -14.55
CA ARG A 12 12.95 9.64 -14.79
C ARG A 12 13.43 8.57 -13.82
N VAL A 13 13.10 8.71 -12.52
CA VAL A 13 13.41 7.71 -11.51
C VAL A 13 12.70 6.41 -11.85
N TRP A 14 11.42 6.49 -12.21
CA TRP A 14 10.63 5.34 -12.59
C TRP A 14 11.19 4.62 -13.82
N SER A 15 11.59 5.36 -14.86
CA SER A 15 12.23 4.78 -16.04
C SER A 15 13.52 4.02 -15.70
N ARG A 16 14.37 4.56 -14.80
CA ARG A 16 15.57 3.86 -14.34
C ARG A 16 15.25 2.61 -13.50
N VAL A 17 14.28 2.72 -12.62
CA VAL A 17 13.84 1.62 -11.76
C VAL A 17 13.27 0.48 -12.61
N MET A 18 12.55 0.79 -13.71
CA MET A 18 11.92 -0.20 -14.57
C MET A 18 12.88 -0.75 -15.66
N SER A 19 13.89 0.03 -16.10
CA SER A 19 14.85 -0.43 -17.12
C SER A 19 15.94 -1.35 -16.57
N ALA A 20 16.14 -1.41 -15.24
CA ALA A 20 17.02 -2.38 -14.62
C ALA A 20 16.31 -3.75 -14.55
N GLN A 21 16.37 -4.46 -15.67
CA GLN A 21 16.04 -5.88 -15.90
C GLN A 21 14.79 -6.43 -15.22
N ALA A 22 13.80 -6.72 -16.06
CA ALA A 22 12.65 -7.57 -15.77
C ALA A 22 13.10 -9.01 -15.44
N VAL A 23 13.47 -9.24 -14.21
CA VAL A 23 13.41 -10.59 -13.64
C VAL A 23 11.97 -10.81 -13.25
N ARG A 24 11.37 -11.82 -13.87
CA ARG A 24 9.96 -12.19 -13.77
C ARG A 24 9.55 -12.48 -12.32
N CYS A 25 9.04 -11.48 -11.64
CA CYS A 25 8.09 -11.74 -10.56
C CYS A 25 6.70 -11.68 -11.19
N THR A 26 6.17 -12.86 -11.55
CA THR A 26 5.03 -13.03 -12.46
C THR A 26 3.67 -12.98 -11.78
N GLN A 27 3.55 -12.40 -10.59
CA GLN A 27 2.24 -12.19 -9.96
C GLN A 27 1.98 -10.71 -9.77
N GLU A 28 1.07 -10.18 -10.60
CA GLU A 28 0.49 -8.87 -10.31
C GLU A 28 -0.19 -8.88 -8.94
N PRO A 29 -0.04 -7.80 -8.16
CA PRO A 29 -0.71 -7.68 -6.87
C PRO A 29 -2.22 -7.86 -7.05
N GLU A 30 -2.85 -8.58 -6.14
CA GLU A 30 -4.30 -8.79 -6.16
C GLU A 30 -5.08 -7.47 -6.19
N VAL A 31 -4.55 -6.44 -5.52
CA VAL A 31 -5.11 -5.08 -5.55
C VAL A 31 -5.10 -4.50 -6.97
N CYS A 32 -4.02 -4.69 -7.74
CA CYS A 32 -3.96 -4.19 -9.13
C CYS A 32 -4.96 -4.94 -10.03
N ARG A 33 -5.15 -6.24 -9.84
CA ARG A 33 -6.15 -7.02 -10.59
C ARG A 33 -7.58 -6.55 -10.33
N ARG A 34 -7.90 -6.07 -9.12
CA ARG A 34 -9.22 -5.50 -8.82
C ARG A 34 -9.49 -4.19 -9.56
N LEU A 35 -8.46 -3.43 -9.92
CA LEU A 35 -8.62 -2.20 -10.68
C LEU A 35 -8.97 -2.44 -12.16
N GLU A 36 -8.70 -3.62 -12.71
CA GLU A 36 -9.06 -3.98 -14.07
C GLU A 36 -10.57 -4.24 -14.23
N GLN A 37 -11.28 -4.47 -13.14
CA GLN A 37 -12.74 -4.60 -13.16
C GLN A 37 -13.37 -3.25 -13.45
N LYS A 38 -14.18 -3.19 -14.52
CA LYS A 38 -14.86 -1.95 -14.97
C LYS A 38 -15.95 -1.46 -14.03
N ASP A 39 -16.48 -2.35 -13.19
CA ASP A 39 -17.56 -2.01 -12.26
C ASP A 39 -17.03 -1.20 -11.08
N ILE A 40 -17.77 -0.16 -10.70
CA ILE A 40 -17.43 0.63 -9.51
C ILE A 40 -17.68 -0.26 -8.29
N PRO A 41 -16.65 -0.57 -7.50
CA PRO A 41 -16.81 -1.47 -6.36
C PRO A 41 -17.67 -0.81 -5.28
N VAL A 42 -18.55 -1.57 -4.68
CA VAL A 42 -19.33 -1.13 -3.50
C VAL A 42 -18.48 -1.34 -2.26
N PHE A 43 -18.43 -0.32 -1.40
CA PHE A 43 -17.79 -0.43 -0.09
C PHE A 43 -18.78 -1.00 0.91
N ASP A 44 -18.67 -2.28 1.18
CA ASP A 44 -19.47 -3.04 2.13
C ASP A 44 -18.59 -3.66 3.24
N GLU A 45 -19.21 -4.43 4.13
CA GLU A 45 -18.54 -5.13 5.22
C GLU A 45 -17.45 -6.11 4.76
N SER A 46 -17.68 -6.79 3.62
CA SER A 46 -16.68 -7.70 3.02
C SER A 46 -15.45 -6.92 2.54
N ALA A 47 -15.68 -5.82 1.81
CA ALA A 47 -14.63 -4.93 1.36
C ALA A 47 -13.83 -4.34 2.53
N ALA A 48 -14.50 -3.92 3.60
CA ALA A 48 -13.84 -3.40 4.80
C ALA A 48 -12.94 -4.45 5.47
N MET A 49 -13.41 -5.70 5.59
CA MET A 49 -12.62 -6.81 6.15
C MET A 49 -11.41 -7.15 5.28
N GLU A 50 -11.61 -7.25 3.97
CA GLU A 50 -10.53 -7.56 3.02
C GLU A 50 -9.46 -6.47 2.99
N LEU A 51 -9.86 -5.19 2.98
CA LEU A 51 -8.93 -4.07 3.07
C LEU A 51 -8.18 -4.08 4.39
N TYR A 52 -8.84 -4.42 5.51
CA TYR A 52 -8.16 -4.57 6.79
C TYR A 52 -7.13 -5.69 6.78
N ALA A 53 -7.47 -6.86 6.24
CA ALA A 53 -6.54 -7.99 6.08
C ALA A 53 -5.33 -7.59 5.21
N ALA A 54 -5.57 -6.85 4.11
CA ALA A 54 -4.51 -6.33 3.25
C ALA A 54 -3.57 -5.36 3.99
N GLN A 55 -4.10 -4.47 4.87
CA GLN A 55 -3.26 -3.59 5.69
C GLN A 55 -2.38 -4.38 6.66
N CYS A 56 -2.92 -5.44 7.28
CA CYS A 56 -2.16 -6.31 8.17
C CYS A 56 -1.02 -7.03 7.42
N SER A 57 -1.29 -7.54 6.23
CA SER A 57 -0.31 -8.20 5.37
C SER A 57 0.79 -7.24 4.92
N ALA A 58 0.42 -6.05 4.43
CA ALA A 58 1.38 -5.03 4.01
C ALA A 58 2.26 -4.53 5.17
N ALA A 59 1.70 -4.37 6.38
CA ALA A 59 2.46 -4.02 7.56
C ALA A 59 3.51 -5.09 7.92
N MET A 60 3.16 -6.37 7.77
CA MET A 60 4.10 -7.49 7.93
C MET A 60 5.21 -7.44 6.88
N THR A 61 4.85 -7.21 5.62
CA THR A 61 5.82 -7.07 4.51
C THR A 61 6.83 -5.97 4.80
N TYR A 62 6.40 -4.76 5.19
CA TYR A 62 7.33 -3.69 5.53
C TYR A 62 8.24 -4.00 6.71
N ARG A 63 7.77 -4.76 7.68
CA ARG A 63 8.64 -5.25 8.78
C ARG A 63 9.72 -6.19 8.27
N CYS A 64 9.36 -7.16 7.43
CA CYS A 64 10.33 -8.07 6.82
C CYS A 64 11.35 -7.30 5.95
N LEU A 65 10.91 -6.31 5.16
CA LEU A 65 11.82 -5.46 4.37
C LEU A 65 12.74 -4.61 5.26
N ALA A 66 12.25 -4.13 6.41
CA ALA A 66 13.06 -3.38 7.37
C ALA A 66 14.19 -4.23 7.98
N GLU A 67 13.98 -5.54 8.12
CA GLU A 67 15.03 -6.47 8.59
C GLU A 67 16.16 -6.63 7.56
N MET A 68 15.83 -6.52 6.27
CA MET A 68 16.81 -6.60 5.16
C MET A 68 17.51 -5.27 4.90
N ALA A 69 16.91 -4.16 5.27
CA ALA A 69 17.40 -2.81 5.02
C ALA A 69 18.34 -2.32 6.15
N ARG A 70 19.13 -1.28 5.86
CA ARG A 70 20.05 -0.65 6.82
C ARG A 70 19.82 0.86 6.90
N GLY A 71 20.33 1.49 7.96
CA GLY A 71 20.35 2.93 8.12
C GLY A 71 18.96 3.58 8.05
N CYS A 72 18.85 4.68 7.30
CA CYS A 72 17.63 5.47 7.15
C CYS A 72 16.52 4.70 6.41
N ALA A 73 16.87 3.82 5.47
CA ALA A 73 15.89 2.99 4.76
C ALA A 73 15.16 2.04 5.72
N ARG A 74 15.89 1.42 6.67
CA ARG A 74 15.28 0.58 7.72
C ARG A 74 14.28 1.37 8.56
N GLN A 75 14.67 2.57 9.01
CA GLN A 75 13.79 3.41 9.83
C GLN A 75 12.54 3.85 9.05
N ALA A 76 12.70 4.20 7.78
CA ALA A 76 11.58 4.54 6.90
C ALA A 76 10.60 3.37 6.76
N LEU A 77 11.09 2.15 6.51
CA LEU A 77 10.24 0.95 6.39
C LEU A 77 9.50 0.62 7.69
N VAL A 78 10.12 0.84 8.86
CA VAL A 78 9.42 0.69 10.15
C VAL A 78 8.27 1.69 10.26
N ARG A 79 8.48 2.97 9.87
CA ARG A 79 7.40 3.98 9.86
C ARG A 79 6.28 3.61 8.87
N LEU A 80 6.62 3.07 7.70
CA LEU A 80 5.64 2.58 6.73
C LEU A 80 4.80 1.44 7.31
N ALA A 81 5.42 0.49 8.00
CA ALA A 81 4.71 -0.59 8.68
C ALA A 81 3.71 -0.05 9.74
N GLU A 82 4.13 0.95 10.52
CA GLU A 82 3.26 1.55 11.52
C GLU A 82 2.12 2.35 10.90
N SER A 83 2.38 3.08 9.81
CA SER A 83 1.36 3.77 9.02
C SER A 83 0.28 2.79 8.53
N ARG A 84 0.68 1.62 7.99
CA ARG A 84 -0.26 0.57 7.57
C ARG A 84 -1.09 0.02 8.75
N ARG A 85 -0.48 -0.14 9.92
CA ARG A 85 -1.20 -0.58 11.12
C ARG A 85 -2.23 0.45 11.58
N CYS A 86 -1.91 1.74 11.50
CA CYS A 86 -2.87 2.81 11.82
C CYS A 86 -4.06 2.82 10.85
N ASP A 87 -3.81 2.65 9.55
CA ASP A 87 -4.86 2.54 8.56
C ASP A 87 -5.72 1.28 8.77
N GLY A 88 -5.09 0.16 9.13
CA GLY A 88 -5.81 -1.07 9.51
C GLY A 88 -6.75 -0.88 10.70
N LYS A 89 -6.33 -0.13 11.74
CA LYS A 89 -7.20 0.20 12.87
C LYS A 89 -8.43 1.00 12.45
N ARG A 90 -8.28 1.94 11.50
CA ARG A 90 -9.41 2.72 10.97
C ARG A 90 -10.39 1.81 10.22
N LEU A 91 -9.90 0.90 9.38
CA LEU A 91 -10.75 -0.07 8.66
C LEU A 91 -11.44 -1.04 9.62
N SER A 92 -10.74 -1.50 10.65
CA SER A 92 -11.35 -2.32 11.72
C SER A 92 -12.46 -1.56 12.47
N ALA A 93 -12.30 -0.25 12.67
CA ALA A 93 -13.34 0.59 13.26
C ALA A 93 -14.53 0.76 12.32
N LEU A 94 -14.30 0.98 11.02
CA LEU A 94 -15.38 1.03 10.02
C LEU A 94 -16.16 -0.28 9.98
N TYR A 95 -15.47 -1.41 9.93
CA TYR A 95 -16.11 -2.73 9.99
C TYR A 95 -16.99 -2.89 11.25
N PHE A 96 -16.48 -2.46 12.39
CA PHE A 96 -17.25 -2.49 13.63
C PHE A 96 -18.50 -1.61 13.58
N VAL A 97 -18.40 -0.42 13.02
CA VAL A 97 -19.56 0.50 12.85
C VAL A 97 -20.61 -0.12 11.94
N MET A 98 -20.19 -0.81 10.87
CA MET A 98 -21.10 -1.42 9.90
C MET A 98 -21.79 -2.68 10.45
N THR A 99 -21.08 -3.49 11.24
CA THR A 99 -21.53 -4.84 11.61
C THR A 99 -21.83 -5.02 13.10
N GLY A 100 -21.33 -4.14 13.96
CA GLY A 100 -21.30 -4.34 15.41
C GLY A 100 -20.30 -5.41 15.89
N LEU A 101 -19.54 -6.02 14.98
CA LEU A 101 -18.62 -7.13 15.27
C LEU A 101 -17.16 -6.68 15.19
N LYS A 102 -16.31 -7.30 15.99
CA LYS A 102 -14.87 -7.07 15.94
C LYS A 102 -14.29 -7.74 14.70
N ALA A 103 -13.55 -6.98 13.88
CA ALA A 103 -12.82 -7.52 12.74
C ALA A 103 -11.71 -8.50 13.20
N CYS A 104 -11.72 -9.71 12.64
CA CYS A 104 -10.77 -10.78 12.92
C CYS A 104 -10.24 -11.38 11.60
N PRO A 105 -9.33 -10.69 10.89
CA PRO A 105 -8.75 -11.25 9.68
C PRO A 105 -7.80 -12.41 10.02
N GLU A 106 -7.56 -13.27 9.05
CA GLU A 106 -6.52 -14.30 9.16
C GLU A 106 -5.15 -13.66 9.46
N ARG A 107 -4.35 -14.36 10.25
CA ARG A 107 -2.98 -13.89 10.55
C ARG A 107 -2.16 -13.89 9.26
N PRO A 108 -1.58 -12.75 8.84
CA PRO A 108 -0.78 -12.69 7.64
C PRO A 108 0.46 -13.57 7.76
N LYS A 109 0.80 -14.26 6.66
CA LYS A 109 2.05 -15.01 6.56
C LYS A 109 3.18 -14.07 6.16
N PRO A 110 4.39 -14.22 6.72
CA PRO A 110 5.54 -13.42 6.29
C PRO A 110 5.83 -13.70 4.81
N PRO A 111 6.10 -12.65 4.01
CA PRO A 111 6.42 -12.82 2.59
C PRO A 111 7.79 -13.48 2.43
N CYS A 112 7.93 -14.27 1.37
CA CYS A 112 9.25 -14.77 0.94
C CYS A 112 9.88 -13.69 0.06
N VAL A 113 10.90 -12.98 0.59
CA VAL A 113 11.58 -11.89 -0.11
C VAL A 113 13.00 -12.32 -0.46
N SER A 114 13.32 -12.44 -1.75
CA SER A 114 14.65 -12.77 -2.25
C SER A 114 15.52 -11.53 -2.52
N CYS A 115 14.91 -10.41 -2.93
CA CYS A 115 15.59 -9.19 -3.29
C CYS A 115 14.85 -7.97 -2.75
N LEU A 116 15.57 -7.16 -1.95
CA LEU A 116 15.00 -5.96 -1.33
C LEU A 116 14.49 -4.95 -2.38
N ASN A 117 15.30 -4.67 -3.42
CA ASN A 117 14.93 -3.67 -4.43
C ASN A 117 13.72 -4.08 -5.26
N GLU A 118 13.57 -5.36 -5.58
CA GLU A 118 12.36 -5.86 -6.25
C GLU A 118 11.12 -5.75 -5.35
N ALA A 119 11.26 -6.14 -4.10
CA ALA A 119 10.16 -6.04 -3.14
C ALA A 119 9.74 -4.59 -2.88
N LEU A 120 10.69 -3.63 -2.84
CA LEU A 120 10.38 -2.21 -2.75
C LEU A 120 9.64 -1.68 -3.99
N ARG A 121 10.01 -2.12 -5.20
CA ARG A 121 9.30 -1.77 -6.45
C ARG A 121 7.89 -2.34 -6.45
N GLN A 122 7.75 -3.57 -5.99
CA GLN A 122 6.44 -4.21 -5.85
C GLN A 122 5.56 -3.47 -4.83
N ALA A 123 6.12 -3.15 -3.65
CA ALA A 123 5.43 -2.39 -2.63
C ALA A 123 4.98 -1.00 -3.13
N TYR A 124 5.81 -0.32 -3.94
CA TYR A 124 5.43 0.93 -4.58
C TYR A 124 4.19 0.77 -5.48
N ARG A 125 4.16 -0.25 -6.35
CA ARG A 125 3.00 -0.52 -7.21
C ARG A 125 1.75 -0.80 -6.39
N GLU A 126 1.88 -1.61 -5.34
CA GLU A 126 0.78 -1.94 -4.42
C GLU A 126 0.22 -0.70 -3.73
N GLU A 127 1.06 0.24 -3.29
CA GLU A 127 0.60 1.51 -2.71
C GLU A 127 -0.18 2.35 -3.72
N ARG A 128 0.30 2.43 -4.97
CA ARG A 128 -0.38 3.16 -6.05
C ARG A 128 -1.74 2.54 -6.37
N CYS A 129 -1.79 1.22 -6.55
CA CYS A 129 -3.05 0.51 -6.77
C CYS A 129 -4.00 0.64 -5.56
N THR A 130 -3.46 0.61 -4.35
CA THR A 130 -4.26 0.78 -3.12
C THR A 130 -4.87 2.18 -3.06
N ALA A 131 -4.12 3.23 -3.39
CA ALA A 131 -4.62 4.59 -3.42
C ALA A 131 -5.79 4.76 -4.41
N GLU A 132 -5.64 4.20 -5.62
CA GLU A 132 -6.68 4.22 -6.63
C GLU A 132 -7.92 3.43 -6.20
N LEU A 133 -7.73 2.26 -5.58
CA LEU A 133 -8.83 1.44 -5.07
C LEU A 133 -9.63 2.18 -4.00
N TYR A 134 -8.97 2.88 -3.07
CA TYR A 134 -9.65 3.70 -2.08
C TYR A 134 -10.44 4.84 -2.72
N SER A 135 -9.90 5.51 -3.74
CA SER A 135 -10.62 6.55 -4.48
C SER A 135 -11.88 6.00 -5.15
N ARG A 136 -11.81 4.81 -5.73
CA ARG A 136 -12.98 4.15 -6.34
C ARG A 136 -14.04 3.76 -5.31
N TYR A 137 -13.65 3.23 -4.17
CA TYR A 137 -14.59 2.95 -3.07
C TYR A 137 -15.23 4.22 -2.53
N ALA A 138 -14.44 5.29 -2.35
CA ALA A 138 -14.93 6.55 -1.81
C ALA A 138 -16.05 7.17 -2.66
N ALA A 139 -16.00 6.97 -3.98
CA ALA A 139 -17.02 7.49 -4.90
C ALA A 139 -18.44 7.04 -4.57
N ASN A 140 -18.63 5.87 -3.93
CA ASN A 140 -19.95 5.31 -3.60
C ASN A 140 -20.11 4.92 -2.12
N ALA A 141 -19.18 5.34 -1.25
CA ALA A 141 -19.15 4.92 0.16
C ALA A 141 -20.03 5.78 1.09
N GLY A 142 -20.72 6.79 0.60
CA GLY A 142 -21.59 7.65 1.40
C GLY A 142 -20.84 8.27 2.58
N GLU A 143 -21.30 8.01 3.80
CA GLU A 143 -20.69 8.54 5.03
C GLU A 143 -19.23 8.11 5.28
N TYR A 144 -18.78 7.01 4.67
CA TYR A 144 -17.41 6.50 4.80
C TYR A 144 -16.44 7.11 3.79
N ALA A 145 -16.92 7.89 2.81
CA ALA A 145 -16.13 8.43 1.71
C ALA A 145 -14.89 9.21 2.20
N CYS A 146 -15.08 10.15 3.13
CA CYS A 146 -13.99 10.97 3.66
C CYS A 146 -12.87 10.12 4.33
N THR A 147 -13.24 9.05 5.03
CA THR A 147 -12.27 8.14 5.64
C THR A 147 -11.48 7.38 4.57
N LEU A 148 -12.15 6.89 3.53
CA LEU A 148 -11.52 6.19 2.42
C LEU A 148 -10.60 7.08 1.61
N GLU A 149 -11.00 8.33 1.32
CA GLU A 149 -10.13 9.34 0.69
C GLU A 149 -8.85 9.56 1.49
N GLN A 150 -8.96 9.68 2.81
CA GLN A 150 -7.81 9.86 3.68
C GLN A 150 -6.88 8.65 3.71
N LEU A 151 -7.43 7.43 3.63
CA LEU A 151 -6.66 6.19 3.47
C LEU A 151 -5.94 6.17 2.11
N GLY A 152 -6.58 6.65 1.05
CA GLY A 152 -5.97 6.81 -0.28
C GLY A 152 -4.81 7.80 -0.28
N GLU A 153 -4.97 8.97 0.35
CA GLU A 153 -3.88 9.94 0.53
C GLU A 153 -2.68 9.35 1.30
N ASN A 154 -2.97 8.57 2.36
CA ASN A 154 -1.90 7.90 3.11
C ASN A 154 -1.15 6.90 2.24
N ALA A 155 -1.84 6.16 1.36
CA ALA A 155 -1.21 5.26 0.40
C ALA A 155 -0.33 6.03 -0.60
N CYS A 156 -0.77 7.18 -1.12
CA CYS A 156 0.05 8.05 -1.96
C CYS A 156 1.33 8.52 -1.24
N LYS A 157 1.22 8.94 0.02
CA LYS A 157 2.37 9.37 0.83
C LYS A 157 3.37 8.22 1.04
N ARG A 158 2.88 7.01 1.30
CA ARG A 158 3.75 5.82 1.42
C ARG A 158 4.43 5.47 0.10
N ALA A 159 3.73 5.55 -1.02
CA ALA A 159 4.33 5.36 -2.35
C ALA A 159 5.49 6.35 -2.57
N GLN A 160 5.31 7.62 -2.22
CA GLN A 160 6.37 8.62 -2.33
C GLN A 160 7.57 8.30 -1.43
N GLU A 161 7.35 7.83 -0.20
CA GLU A 161 8.43 7.44 0.71
C GLU A 161 9.20 6.21 0.18
N LEU A 162 8.52 5.24 -0.45
CA LEU A 162 9.16 4.11 -1.12
C LEU A 162 10.04 4.54 -2.30
N LEU A 163 9.60 5.50 -3.11
CA LEU A 163 10.44 6.08 -4.15
C LEU A 163 11.72 6.71 -3.58
N ASN A 164 11.60 7.45 -2.48
CA ASN A 164 12.76 8.04 -1.82
C ASN A 164 13.75 6.97 -1.33
N ILE A 165 13.24 5.85 -0.77
CA ILE A 165 14.08 4.72 -0.36
C ILE A 165 14.79 4.10 -1.56
N LEU A 166 14.09 3.88 -2.67
CA LEU A 166 14.65 3.33 -3.90
C LEU A 166 15.74 4.23 -4.51
N GLN A 167 15.60 5.55 -4.43
CA GLN A 167 16.61 6.51 -4.91
C GLN A 167 17.91 6.45 -4.10
N ILE A 168 17.81 6.21 -2.79
CA ILE A 168 18.98 6.14 -1.90
C ILE A 168 19.69 4.77 -2.02
N SER A 169 18.95 3.74 -2.45
CA SER A 169 19.44 2.36 -2.54
C SER A 169 20.05 2.01 -3.91
N LEU A 170 20.01 2.93 -4.86
CA LEU A 170 20.62 2.84 -6.20
C LEU A 170 21.93 3.64 -6.26
#